data_c0c76845047e81b24927ea7780c46105
#
_entry.id   c0c76845047e81b24927ea7780c46105
#
_cell.length_a   1.000
_cell.length_b   1.000
_cell.length_c   1.000
_cell.angle_alpha   90.00
_cell.angle_beta   90.00
_cell.angle_gamma   90.00
#
_symmetry.space_group_name_H-M   'P 1'
#
loop_
_entity.id
_entity.type
_entity.pdbx_description
1 polymer ?
#
loop_
_entity_poly.entity_id
_entity_poly.type
_entity_poly.pdbx_seq_one_letter_code
_entity_poly.pdbx_strand_id
1 'polypeptide(L)'
;MKTDMTKGNPMKIILLFSIPVLMGNLFQQFYNMVDTIIVGQYLGSKALAAVGSTGCIMFLVLGFANGIAQGFGVMASHAFGAKKEKLLKHYVALAIILTVIVSVVLTIPTVLASRQLLIWLNTPDDILVMADAYIKVIFAGIFCTMSYNVASGLLRSIGDSKTPLYFLIFSSVLNIVLDIFFIVVVKAGTAGAAYATVISQGIAAVLSFIVMFKKYDLLRTSREDYYMDWSGIWHMLSIGLQMALNYSITAIGTMIFQAAVNVFGSQVVAAFTAASKVSNIATQTMPTLGTAAATYCGQNLGAGRYDRIFKGMKSCFFICIGCAVLAAAINCFVGPYMIGWFITSPTATDIDCAMKYLKIASVFMLPLAWIFAYRNGLQGLNKGLVPMLSGVMELVSRWIAILALSKPFGYIGVCFADPAAWLTTGILLIVTYYVWEMRMRKKVQ
;
A
#
# COMPACT_ATOMS: atom_id res chain seq x y z
N MET A 1 14.08 17.73 7.50
CA MET A 1 15.49 17.33 7.46
C MET A 1 15.68 16.28 6.38
N LYS A 2 16.60 16.50 5.45
CA LYS A 2 16.98 15.55 4.40
C LYS A 2 17.85 14.45 5.02
N THR A 3 17.47 13.20 4.93
CA THR A 3 18.26 12.08 5.48
C THR A 3 19.00 11.40 4.32
N ASP A 4 20.33 11.66 4.24
CA ASP A 4 21.19 10.93 3.29
C ASP A 4 21.40 9.50 3.81
N MET A 5 20.71 8.53 3.20
CA MET A 5 20.78 7.13 3.61
C MET A 5 22.08 6.43 3.17
N THR A 6 22.95 7.14 2.44
CA THR A 6 24.26 6.60 2.02
C THR A 6 25.32 6.75 3.13
N LYS A 7 25.00 7.38 4.27
CA LYS A 7 25.90 7.64 5.39
C LYS A 7 25.30 7.19 6.73
N GLY A 8 26.13 6.95 7.73
CA GLY A 8 25.71 6.60 9.08
C GLY A 8 25.30 5.11 9.26
N ASN A 9 24.72 4.79 10.43
CA ASN A 9 24.33 3.42 10.77
C ASN A 9 23.05 3.02 10.04
N PRO A 10 23.05 1.94 9.21
CA PRO A 10 21.90 1.51 8.41
C PRO A 10 20.64 1.27 9.25
N MET A 11 20.76 0.54 10.35
CA MET A 11 19.63 0.18 11.21
C MET A 11 18.94 1.42 11.79
N LYS A 12 19.73 2.36 12.33
CA LYS A 12 19.21 3.61 12.90
C LYS A 12 18.50 4.46 11.84
N ILE A 13 19.08 4.56 10.64
CA ILE A 13 18.52 5.36 9.54
C ILE A 13 17.20 4.77 9.04
N ILE A 14 17.14 3.45 8.84
CA ILE A 14 15.93 2.76 8.40
C ILE A 14 14.82 2.94 9.43
N LEU A 15 15.10 2.74 10.72
CA LEU A 15 14.12 2.92 11.79
C LEU A 15 13.62 4.37 11.88
N LEU A 16 14.54 5.36 11.90
CA LEU A 16 14.15 6.78 11.98
C LEU A 16 13.33 7.24 10.77
N PHE A 17 13.62 6.71 9.59
CA PHE A 17 12.82 6.99 8.39
C PHE A 17 11.45 6.32 8.44
N SER A 18 11.38 5.11 9.01
CA SER A 18 10.15 4.33 9.10
C SER A 18 9.12 4.95 10.06
N ILE A 19 9.54 5.61 11.15
CA ILE A 19 8.61 6.16 12.14
C ILE A 19 7.60 7.14 11.53
N PRO A 20 7.99 8.19 10.77
CA PRO A 20 7.02 9.09 10.16
C PRO A 20 6.13 8.40 9.12
N VAL A 21 6.67 7.41 8.39
CA VAL A 21 5.89 6.64 7.42
C VAL A 21 4.84 5.78 8.13
N LEU A 22 5.22 5.12 9.25
CA LEU A 22 4.28 4.35 10.09
C LEU A 22 3.17 5.23 10.64
N MET A 23 3.54 6.37 11.20
CA MET A 23 2.54 7.32 11.71
C MET A 23 1.58 7.75 10.60
N GLY A 24 2.09 8.02 9.39
CA GLY A 24 1.25 8.33 8.24
C GLY A 24 0.27 7.21 7.90
N ASN A 25 0.75 5.96 7.82
CA ASN A 25 -0.11 4.82 7.54
C ASN A 25 -1.17 4.60 8.64
N LEU A 26 -0.84 4.80 9.91
CA LEU A 26 -1.79 4.70 11.02
C LEU A 26 -2.84 5.82 10.95
N PHE A 27 -2.42 7.07 10.69
CA PHE A 27 -3.36 8.17 10.48
C PHE A 27 -4.28 7.93 9.29
N GLN A 28 -3.77 7.32 8.21
CA GLN A 28 -4.59 6.95 7.05
C GLN A 28 -5.65 5.89 7.40
N GLN A 29 -5.30 4.88 8.19
CA GLN A 29 -6.28 3.90 8.67
C GLN A 29 -7.32 4.53 9.59
N PHE A 30 -6.88 5.44 10.45
CA PHE A 30 -7.77 6.13 11.38
C PHE A 30 -8.79 7.01 10.63
N TYR A 31 -8.35 7.83 9.67
CA TYR A 31 -9.31 8.65 8.95
C TYR A 31 -10.27 7.83 8.08
N ASN A 32 -9.82 6.73 7.46
CA ASN A 32 -10.71 5.81 6.73
C ASN A 32 -11.81 5.23 7.63
N MET A 33 -11.46 4.96 8.90
CA MET A 33 -12.43 4.50 9.88
C MET A 33 -13.44 5.61 10.25
N VAL A 34 -12.96 6.85 10.45
CA VAL A 34 -13.82 8.00 10.75
C VAL A 34 -14.76 8.31 9.59
N ASP A 35 -14.28 8.30 8.34
CA ASP A 35 -15.09 8.46 7.13
C ASP A 35 -16.21 7.41 7.08
N THR A 36 -15.88 6.15 7.32
CA THR A 36 -16.85 5.04 7.38
C THR A 36 -17.90 5.27 8.47
N ILE A 37 -17.51 5.77 9.65
CA ILE A 37 -18.42 6.09 10.75
C ILE A 37 -19.35 7.25 10.36
N ILE A 38 -18.83 8.32 9.75
CA ILE A 38 -19.63 9.47 9.32
C ILE A 38 -20.67 9.02 8.29
N VAL A 39 -20.27 8.27 7.26
CA VAL A 39 -21.18 7.72 6.26
C VAL A 39 -22.27 6.88 6.92
N GLY A 40 -21.89 5.97 7.81
CA GLY A 40 -22.85 5.08 8.50
C GLY A 40 -23.84 5.83 9.39
N GLN A 41 -23.38 6.81 10.16
CA GLN A 41 -24.22 7.55 11.11
C GLN A 41 -25.18 8.55 10.41
N TYR A 42 -24.70 9.26 9.39
CA TYR A 42 -25.49 10.33 8.75
C TYR A 42 -26.28 9.87 7.53
N LEU A 43 -25.80 8.85 6.79
CA LEU A 43 -26.47 8.35 5.59
C LEU A 43 -27.12 6.98 5.77
N GLY A 44 -26.85 6.31 6.91
CA GLY A 44 -27.46 5.04 7.26
C GLY A 44 -26.76 3.82 6.66
N SER A 45 -27.31 2.63 7.02
CA SER A 45 -26.69 1.33 6.72
C SER A 45 -26.60 1.01 5.23
N LYS A 46 -27.55 1.44 4.40
CA LYS A 46 -27.51 1.25 2.94
C LYS A 46 -26.37 2.00 2.29
N ALA A 47 -26.13 3.26 2.69
CA ALA A 47 -25.01 4.04 2.20
C ALA A 47 -23.66 3.46 2.63
N LEU A 48 -23.57 2.97 3.87
CA LEU A 48 -22.40 2.28 4.38
C LEU A 48 -22.12 0.99 3.57
N ALA A 49 -23.15 0.20 3.29
CA ALA A 49 -23.02 -0.99 2.44
C ALA A 49 -22.61 -0.62 1.00
N ALA A 50 -23.13 0.47 0.44
CA ALA A 50 -22.77 0.96 -0.87
C ALA A 50 -21.28 1.33 -0.96
N VAL A 51 -20.78 2.15 -0.01
CA VAL A 51 -19.36 2.50 0.06
C VAL A 51 -18.49 1.25 0.30
N GLY A 52 -18.91 0.36 1.20
CA GLY A 52 -18.20 -0.88 1.50
C GLY A 52 -18.05 -1.80 0.28
N SER A 53 -19.10 -1.91 -0.56
CA SER A 53 -19.08 -2.75 -1.77
C SER A 53 -18.07 -2.28 -2.83
N THR A 54 -17.68 -1.01 -2.82
CA THR A 54 -16.68 -0.46 -3.75
C THR A 54 -15.23 -0.79 -3.37
N GLY A 55 -14.99 -1.25 -2.14
CA GLY A 55 -13.65 -1.41 -1.56
C GLY A 55 -12.70 -2.25 -2.39
N CYS A 56 -13.17 -3.38 -2.94
CA CYS A 56 -12.35 -4.28 -3.76
C CYS A 56 -11.91 -3.61 -5.07
N ILE A 57 -12.81 -2.91 -5.75
CA ILE A 57 -12.50 -2.21 -7.02
C ILE A 57 -11.56 -1.04 -6.74
N MET A 58 -11.81 -0.29 -5.66
CA MET A 58 -10.93 0.80 -5.24
C MET A 58 -9.53 0.30 -4.94
N PHE A 59 -9.39 -0.83 -4.20
CA PHE A 59 -8.09 -1.41 -3.90
C PHE A 59 -7.35 -1.83 -5.16
N LEU A 60 -8.05 -2.40 -6.15
CA LEU A 60 -7.49 -2.77 -7.43
C LEU A 60 -6.99 -1.54 -8.21
N VAL A 61 -7.84 -0.53 -8.42
CA VAL A 61 -7.54 0.63 -9.29
C VAL A 61 -6.60 1.61 -8.60
N LEU A 62 -6.88 2.01 -7.37
CA LEU A 62 -6.02 2.94 -6.62
C LEU A 62 -4.71 2.29 -6.20
N GLY A 63 -4.71 0.97 -5.89
CA GLY A 63 -3.50 0.20 -5.63
C GLY A 63 -2.59 0.16 -6.86
N PHE A 64 -3.16 -0.03 -8.06
CA PHE A 64 -2.43 0.04 -9.32
C PHE A 64 -1.79 1.42 -9.53
N ALA A 65 -2.56 2.50 -9.39
CA ALA A 65 -2.07 3.88 -9.48
C ALA A 65 -0.96 4.16 -8.45
N ASN A 66 -1.12 3.66 -7.23
CA ASN A 66 -0.14 3.78 -6.14
C ASN A 66 1.18 3.05 -6.45
N GLY A 67 1.09 1.85 -7.04
CA GLY A 67 2.26 1.10 -7.49
C GLY A 67 3.09 1.88 -8.52
N ILE A 68 2.44 2.48 -9.52
CA ILE A 68 3.10 3.33 -10.52
C ILE A 68 3.80 4.52 -9.83
N ALA A 69 3.10 5.22 -8.94
CA ALA A 69 3.66 6.36 -8.22
C ALA A 69 4.89 5.99 -7.38
N GLN A 70 4.89 4.82 -6.74
CA GLN A 70 6.04 4.32 -5.98
C GLN A 70 7.23 4.04 -6.89
N GLY A 71 7.03 3.50 -8.09
CA GLY A 71 8.08 3.26 -9.09
C GLY A 71 8.82 4.55 -9.46
N PHE A 72 8.11 5.66 -9.60
CA PHE A 72 8.73 6.97 -9.86
C PHE A 72 9.64 7.40 -8.71
N GLY A 73 9.23 7.18 -7.46
CA GLY A 73 10.05 7.44 -6.28
C GLY A 73 11.34 6.61 -6.23
N VAL A 74 11.32 5.37 -6.70
CA VAL A 74 12.51 4.50 -6.78
C VAL A 74 13.54 5.12 -7.73
N MET A 75 13.14 5.53 -8.93
CA MET A 75 14.06 6.16 -9.91
C MET A 75 14.65 7.47 -9.39
N ALA A 76 13.82 8.29 -8.75
CA ALA A 76 14.30 9.50 -8.10
C ALA A 76 15.34 9.19 -6.99
N SER A 77 15.13 8.11 -6.21
CA SER A 77 16.08 7.70 -5.17
C SER A 77 17.44 7.26 -5.73
N HIS A 78 17.46 6.61 -6.92
CA HIS A 78 18.69 6.26 -7.60
C HIS A 78 19.47 7.50 -8.03
N ALA A 79 18.80 8.46 -8.68
CA ALA A 79 19.44 9.70 -9.13
C ALA A 79 19.96 10.52 -7.94
N PHE A 80 19.20 10.57 -6.85
CA PHE A 80 19.60 11.23 -5.61
C PHE A 80 20.84 10.57 -4.99
N GLY A 81 20.86 9.25 -4.87
CA GLY A 81 21.99 8.50 -4.34
C GLY A 81 23.26 8.65 -5.19
N ALA A 82 23.11 8.70 -6.52
CA ALA A 82 24.19 8.96 -7.48
C ALA A 82 24.70 10.42 -7.45
N LYS A 83 24.06 11.32 -6.69
CA LYS A 83 24.33 12.75 -6.66
C LYS A 83 24.23 13.43 -8.05
N LYS A 84 23.43 12.87 -8.96
CA LYS A 84 23.19 13.40 -10.30
C LYS A 84 21.99 14.35 -10.27
N GLU A 85 22.20 15.62 -9.89
CA GLU A 85 21.12 16.59 -9.72
C GLU A 85 20.29 16.83 -10.98
N LYS A 86 20.93 16.97 -12.14
CA LYS A 86 20.23 17.13 -13.42
C LYS A 86 19.32 15.95 -13.73
N LEU A 87 19.81 14.71 -13.51
CA LEU A 87 19.04 13.50 -13.72
C LEU A 87 17.86 13.40 -12.72
N LEU A 88 18.08 13.82 -11.45
CA LEU A 88 17.02 13.85 -10.47
C LEU A 88 15.91 14.82 -10.86
N LYS A 89 16.25 16.05 -11.27
CA LYS A 89 15.29 17.05 -11.77
C LYS A 89 14.53 16.55 -13.00
N HIS A 90 15.23 15.90 -13.91
CA HIS A 90 14.62 15.28 -15.08
C HIS A 90 13.63 14.18 -14.68
N TYR A 91 13.97 13.28 -13.75
CA TYR A 91 13.02 12.27 -13.27
C TYR A 91 11.83 12.86 -12.51
N VAL A 92 12.01 13.99 -11.80
CA VAL A 92 10.88 14.73 -11.21
C VAL A 92 9.96 15.27 -12.29
N ALA A 93 10.51 15.88 -13.37
CA ALA A 93 9.74 16.39 -14.49
C ALA A 93 8.97 15.26 -15.21
N LEU A 94 9.65 14.14 -15.51
CA LEU A 94 9.00 12.96 -16.09
C LEU A 94 7.91 12.39 -15.18
N ALA A 95 8.14 12.32 -13.87
CA ALA A 95 7.14 11.85 -12.91
C ALA A 95 5.85 12.70 -12.94
N ILE A 96 5.99 14.03 -13.09
CA ILE A 96 4.85 14.95 -13.22
C ILE A 96 4.09 14.68 -14.52
N ILE A 97 4.80 14.60 -15.67
CA ILE A 97 4.17 14.31 -16.97
C ILE A 97 3.45 12.96 -16.94
N LEU A 98 4.15 11.92 -16.47
CA LEU A 98 3.60 10.56 -16.42
C LEU A 98 2.42 10.46 -15.44
N THR A 99 2.42 11.25 -14.37
CA THR A 99 1.27 11.33 -13.45
C THR A 99 0.02 11.81 -14.19
N VAL A 100 0.13 12.85 -15.01
CA VAL A 100 -1.00 13.36 -15.80
C VAL A 100 -1.46 12.30 -16.80
N ILE A 101 -0.53 11.74 -17.59
CA ILE A 101 -0.85 10.75 -18.64
C ILE A 101 -1.52 9.50 -18.02
N VAL A 102 -0.89 8.92 -17.01
CA VAL A 102 -1.40 7.70 -16.37
C VAL A 102 -2.73 7.95 -15.67
N SER A 103 -2.90 9.10 -15.02
CA SER A 103 -4.18 9.45 -14.40
C SER A 103 -5.30 9.54 -15.43
N VAL A 104 -5.06 10.16 -16.58
CA VAL A 104 -6.06 10.24 -17.66
C VAL A 104 -6.38 8.85 -18.21
N VAL A 105 -5.34 8.04 -18.48
CA VAL A 105 -5.49 6.67 -19.00
C VAL A 105 -6.24 5.77 -18.02
N LEU A 106 -6.11 5.97 -16.71
CA LEU A 106 -6.86 5.21 -15.70
C LEU A 106 -8.26 5.78 -15.49
N THR A 107 -8.41 7.09 -15.39
CA THR A 107 -9.69 7.76 -15.08
C THR A 107 -10.75 7.47 -16.14
N ILE A 108 -10.43 7.63 -17.42
CA ILE A 108 -11.44 7.50 -18.49
C ILE A 108 -12.07 6.11 -18.49
N PRO A 109 -11.32 5.00 -18.58
CA PRO A 109 -11.94 3.66 -18.60
C PRO A 109 -12.66 3.33 -17.29
N THR A 110 -12.08 3.70 -16.14
CA THR A 110 -12.65 3.32 -14.84
C THR A 110 -13.94 4.07 -14.52
N VAL A 111 -14.04 5.36 -14.88
CA VAL A 111 -15.28 6.14 -14.74
C VAL A 111 -16.37 5.60 -15.65
N LEU A 112 -16.04 5.29 -16.93
CA LEU A 112 -16.99 4.75 -17.89
C LEU A 112 -17.46 3.34 -17.51
N ALA A 113 -16.57 2.51 -16.99
CA ALA A 113 -16.86 1.12 -16.62
C ALA A 113 -17.36 0.98 -15.16
N SER A 114 -17.42 2.03 -14.34
CA SER A 114 -17.71 1.95 -12.90
C SER A 114 -18.97 1.15 -12.57
N ARG A 115 -20.07 1.46 -13.23
CA ARG A 115 -21.36 0.77 -13.04
C ARG A 115 -21.28 -0.70 -13.45
N GLN A 116 -20.63 -1.00 -14.58
CA GLN A 116 -20.48 -2.39 -15.07
C GLN A 116 -19.60 -3.21 -14.14
N LEU A 117 -18.54 -2.62 -13.58
CA LEU A 117 -17.69 -3.28 -12.60
C LEU A 117 -18.45 -3.64 -11.32
N LEU A 118 -19.33 -2.77 -10.84
CA LEU A 118 -20.20 -3.02 -9.69
C LEU A 118 -21.21 -4.16 -9.97
N ILE A 119 -21.79 -4.19 -11.17
CA ILE A 119 -22.69 -5.27 -11.61
C ILE A 119 -21.94 -6.60 -11.66
N TRP A 120 -20.74 -6.64 -12.20
CA TRP A 120 -19.90 -7.86 -12.23
C TRP A 120 -19.53 -8.39 -10.84
N LEU A 121 -19.46 -7.48 -9.84
CA LEU A 121 -19.27 -7.87 -8.45
C LEU A 121 -20.57 -8.25 -7.73
N ASN A 122 -21.69 -8.36 -8.44
CA ASN A 122 -23.01 -8.65 -7.88
C ASN A 122 -23.42 -7.67 -6.76
N THR A 123 -23.13 -6.37 -6.95
CA THR A 123 -23.61 -5.34 -6.03
C THR A 123 -25.14 -5.29 -6.06
N PRO A 124 -25.84 -5.38 -4.91
CA PRO A 124 -27.31 -5.36 -4.86
C PRO A 124 -27.90 -4.10 -5.48
N ASP A 125 -29.03 -4.26 -6.21
CA ASP A 125 -29.66 -3.16 -6.96
C ASP A 125 -30.08 -1.99 -6.08
N ASP A 126 -30.45 -2.23 -4.84
CA ASP A 126 -30.92 -1.20 -3.89
C ASP A 126 -29.80 -0.26 -3.42
N ILE A 127 -28.53 -0.65 -3.57
CA ILE A 127 -27.35 0.17 -3.22
C ILE A 127 -26.51 0.54 -4.44
N LEU A 128 -26.77 -0.05 -5.61
CA LEU A 128 -25.96 0.14 -6.82
C LEU A 128 -25.81 1.60 -7.23
N VAL A 129 -26.89 2.39 -7.18
CA VAL A 129 -26.86 3.81 -7.55
C VAL A 129 -25.96 4.61 -6.60
N MET A 130 -26.03 4.34 -5.29
CA MET A 130 -25.21 4.99 -4.28
C MET A 130 -23.73 4.60 -4.41
N ALA A 131 -23.45 3.33 -4.69
CA ALA A 131 -22.11 2.82 -4.91
C ALA A 131 -21.48 3.42 -6.19
N ASP A 132 -22.23 3.50 -7.28
CA ASP A 132 -21.79 4.08 -8.55
C ASP A 132 -21.51 5.59 -8.41
N ALA A 133 -22.38 6.33 -7.73
CA ALA A 133 -22.18 7.75 -7.45
C ALA A 133 -20.88 8.01 -6.64
N TYR A 134 -20.59 7.17 -5.63
CA TYR A 134 -19.39 7.26 -4.83
C TYR A 134 -18.13 6.94 -5.65
N ILE A 135 -18.11 5.78 -6.32
CA ILE A 135 -16.89 5.29 -6.98
C ILE A 135 -16.52 6.12 -8.21
N LYS A 136 -17.52 6.67 -8.94
CA LYS A 136 -17.29 7.58 -10.07
C LYS A 136 -16.52 8.83 -9.65
N VAL A 137 -16.88 9.44 -8.53
CA VAL A 137 -16.17 10.61 -8.01
C VAL A 137 -14.76 10.26 -7.60
N ILE A 138 -14.56 9.12 -6.91
CA ILE A 138 -13.22 8.63 -6.54
C ILE A 138 -12.37 8.41 -7.79
N PHE A 139 -12.89 7.77 -8.83
CA PHE A 139 -12.16 7.52 -10.07
C PHE A 139 -11.88 8.81 -10.87
N ALA A 140 -12.83 9.75 -10.91
CA ALA A 140 -12.58 11.08 -11.46
C ALA A 140 -11.44 11.82 -10.72
N GLY A 141 -11.26 11.52 -9.43
CA GLY A 141 -10.23 12.07 -8.57
C GLY A 141 -8.88 11.32 -8.57
N ILE A 142 -8.66 10.29 -9.41
CA ILE A 142 -7.41 9.54 -9.49
C ILE A 142 -6.19 10.46 -9.64
N PHE A 143 -6.31 11.52 -10.42
CA PHE A 143 -5.25 12.51 -10.59
C PHE A 143 -4.82 13.15 -9.25
N CYS A 144 -5.75 13.50 -8.39
CA CYS A 144 -5.46 14.11 -7.07
C CYS A 144 -4.73 13.11 -6.17
N THR A 145 -5.24 11.89 -6.09
CA THR A 145 -4.64 10.82 -5.29
C THR A 145 -3.25 10.46 -5.79
N MET A 146 -3.09 10.28 -7.10
CA MET A 146 -1.81 9.92 -7.70
C MET A 146 -0.78 11.06 -7.55
N SER A 147 -1.20 12.31 -7.73
CA SER A 147 -0.35 13.49 -7.55
C SER A 147 0.19 13.59 -6.11
N TYR A 148 -0.65 13.36 -5.10
CA TYR A 148 -0.21 13.32 -3.71
C TYR A 148 0.80 12.18 -3.47
N ASN A 149 0.53 10.98 -3.99
CA ASN A 149 1.40 9.82 -3.83
C ASN A 149 2.77 10.02 -4.52
N VAL A 150 2.78 10.63 -5.70
CA VAL A 150 4.02 10.96 -6.43
C VAL A 150 4.82 12.02 -5.66
N ALA A 151 4.20 13.13 -5.24
CA ALA A 151 4.87 14.13 -4.42
C ALA A 151 5.47 13.53 -3.15
N SER A 152 4.71 12.67 -2.45
CA SER A 152 5.17 11.95 -1.26
C SER A 152 6.31 10.98 -1.57
N GLY A 153 6.26 10.28 -2.71
CA GLY A 153 7.31 9.38 -3.19
C GLY A 153 8.61 10.14 -3.50
N LEU A 154 8.51 11.27 -4.19
CA LEU A 154 9.65 12.14 -4.51
C LEU A 154 10.30 12.73 -3.24
N LEU A 155 9.52 13.19 -2.27
CA LEU A 155 10.05 13.65 -0.98
C LEU A 155 10.75 12.51 -0.23
N ARG A 156 10.15 11.33 -0.19
CA ARG A 156 10.77 10.14 0.42
C ARG A 156 12.06 9.74 -0.30
N SER A 157 12.14 9.89 -1.61
CA SER A 157 13.33 9.53 -2.40
C SER A 157 14.59 10.29 -1.97
N ILE A 158 14.45 11.52 -1.48
CA ILE A 158 15.54 12.34 -0.92
C ILE A 158 15.70 12.17 0.60
N GLY A 159 14.96 11.22 1.21
CA GLY A 159 15.02 10.92 2.64
C GLY A 159 14.14 11.81 3.54
N ASP A 160 13.21 12.60 2.98
CA ASP A 160 12.23 13.34 3.77
C ASP A 160 10.91 12.55 3.90
N SER A 161 10.77 11.82 5.00
CA SER A 161 9.53 11.12 5.35
C SER A 161 8.59 11.95 6.23
N LYS A 162 9.03 13.09 6.78
CA LYS A 162 8.24 13.93 7.69
C LYS A 162 7.28 14.85 6.94
N THR A 163 7.73 15.47 5.86
CA THR A 163 6.89 16.39 5.07
C THR A 163 5.63 15.70 4.53
N PRO A 164 5.70 14.50 3.92
CA PRO A 164 4.50 13.75 3.54
C PRO A 164 3.55 13.46 4.70
N LEU A 165 4.08 13.15 5.90
CA LEU A 165 3.26 12.91 7.09
C LEU A 165 2.45 14.15 7.47
N TYR A 166 3.06 15.34 7.47
CA TYR A 166 2.33 16.57 7.82
C TYR A 166 1.17 16.84 6.86
N PHE A 167 1.38 16.64 5.55
CA PHE A 167 0.31 16.81 4.58
C PHE A 167 -0.75 15.73 4.65
N LEU A 168 -0.39 14.51 5.06
CA LEU A 168 -1.36 13.47 5.29
C LEU A 168 -2.26 13.79 6.49
N ILE A 169 -1.68 14.24 7.61
CA ILE A 169 -2.45 14.67 8.78
C ILE A 169 -3.38 15.84 8.41
N PHE A 170 -2.85 16.84 7.70
CA PHE A 170 -3.65 17.97 7.22
C PHE A 170 -4.81 17.51 6.33
N SER A 171 -4.53 16.65 5.35
CA SER A 171 -5.54 16.08 4.45
C SER A 171 -6.60 15.27 5.22
N SER A 172 -6.19 14.49 6.23
CA SER A 172 -7.13 13.71 7.04
C SER A 172 -8.08 14.57 7.85
N VAL A 173 -7.56 15.63 8.48
CA VAL A 173 -8.42 16.58 9.21
C VAL A 173 -9.37 17.32 8.25
N LEU A 174 -8.82 17.78 7.12
CA LEU A 174 -9.62 18.46 6.10
C LEU A 174 -10.70 17.54 5.52
N ASN A 175 -10.39 16.27 5.28
CA ASN A 175 -11.35 15.28 4.80
C ASN A 175 -12.53 15.13 5.77
N ILE A 176 -12.27 14.97 7.08
CA ILE A 176 -13.33 14.86 8.11
C ILE A 176 -14.24 16.11 8.09
N VAL A 177 -13.67 17.30 8.00
CA VAL A 177 -14.44 18.55 7.93
C VAL A 177 -15.29 18.60 6.67
N LEU A 178 -14.71 18.21 5.52
CA LEU A 178 -15.42 18.20 4.25
C LEU A 178 -16.48 17.09 4.18
N ASP A 179 -16.27 15.93 4.82
CA ASP A 179 -17.29 14.88 4.94
C ASP A 179 -18.54 15.43 5.63
N ILE A 180 -18.36 16.05 6.79
CA ILE A 180 -19.48 16.67 7.51
C ILE A 180 -20.13 17.75 6.64
N PHE A 181 -19.36 18.59 5.97
CA PHE A 181 -19.89 19.64 5.12
C PHE A 181 -20.71 19.08 3.95
N PHE A 182 -20.14 18.14 3.16
CA PHE A 182 -20.83 17.60 1.98
C PHE A 182 -21.99 16.68 2.33
N ILE A 183 -21.88 15.91 3.41
CA ILE A 183 -22.91 14.95 3.80
C ILE A 183 -24.04 15.64 4.55
N VAL A 184 -23.73 16.49 5.54
CA VAL A 184 -24.74 17.07 6.44
C VAL A 184 -25.30 18.38 5.92
N VAL A 185 -24.42 19.30 5.44
CA VAL A 185 -24.85 20.65 5.00
C VAL A 185 -25.33 20.61 3.56
N VAL A 186 -24.52 20.08 2.63
CA VAL A 186 -24.84 20.04 1.18
C VAL A 186 -25.81 18.90 0.85
N LYS A 187 -25.86 17.84 1.69
CA LYS A 187 -26.70 16.64 1.49
C LYS A 187 -26.40 15.90 0.18
N ALA A 188 -25.12 15.82 -0.19
CA ALA A 188 -24.66 15.20 -1.43
C ALA A 188 -24.65 13.65 -1.39
N GLY A 189 -25.15 13.03 -0.33
CA GLY A 189 -25.21 11.58 -0.17
C GLY A 189 -23.82 10.94 -0.16
N THR A 190 -23.70 9.71 -0.69
CA THR A 190 -22.44 8.98 -0.78
C THR A 190 -21.39 9.68 -1.65
N ALA A 191 -21.80 10.39 -2.70
CA ALA A 191 -20.90 11.19 -3.51
C ALA A 191 -20.22 12.31 -2.69
N GLY A 192 -20.86 12.81 -1.61
CA GLY A 192 -20.30 13.81 -0.70
C GLY A 192 -19.02 13.34 -0.03
N ALA A 193 -19.00 12.11 0.49
CA ALA A 193 -17.80 11.50 1.07
C ALA A 193 -16.67 11.37 0.02
N ALA A 194 -17.03 10.97 -1.21
CA ALA A 194 -16.05 10.90 -2.28
C ALA A 194 -15.48 12.28 -2.66
N TYR A 195 -16.28 13.32 -2.73
CA TYR A 195 -15.81 14.71 -2.95
C TYR A 195 -14.88 15.17 -1.84
N ALA A 196 -15.21 14.90 -0.57
CA ALA A 196 -14.36 15.24 0.55
C ALA A 196 -12.97 14.58 0.43
N THR A 197 -12.92 13.30 0.08
CA THR A 197 -11.69 12.56 -0.14
C THR A 197 -10.87 13.13 -1.29
N VAL A 198 -11.47 13.35 -2.44
CA VAL A 198 -10.77 13.85 -3.64
C VAL A 198 -10.23 15.27 -3.43
N ILE A 199 -11.04 16.15 -2.87
CA ILE A 199 -10.66 17.56 -2.62
C ILE A 199 -9.54 17.63 -1.59
N SER A 200 -9.65 16.92 -0.46
CA SER A 200 -8.62 16.93 0.58
C SER A 200 -7.28 16.40 0.06
N GLN A 201 -7.28 15.33 -0.74
CA GLN A 201 -6.07 14.81 -1.37
C GLN A 201 -5.53 15.74 -2.45
N GLY A 202 -6.38 16.39 -3.24
CA GLY A 202 -5.99 17.40 -4.22
C GLY A 202 -5.29 18.60 -3.58
N ILE A 203 -5.84 19.13 -2.50
CA ILE A 203 -5.21 20.21 -1.74
C ILE A 203 -3.89 19.77 -1.14
N ALA A 204 -3.82 18.56 -0.54
CA ALA A 204 -2.58 18.01 -0.02
C ALA A 204 -1.52 17.81 -1.12
N ALA A 205 -1.91 17.40 -2.32
CA ALA A 205 -1.01 17.27 -3.46
C ALA A 205 -0.42 18.62 -3.84
N VAL A 206 -1.25 19.65 -4.02
CA VAL A 206 -0.82 21.00 -4.37
C VAL A 206 0.14 21.55 -3.31
N LEU A 207 -0.21 21.45 -2.02
CA LEU A 207 0.64 21.92 -0.93
C LEU A 207 1.96 21.13 -0.86
N SER A 208 1.92 19.81 -1.12
CA SER A 208 3.12 18.97 -1.17
C SER A 208 4.07 19.42 -2.27
N PHE A 209 3.58 19.70 -3.48
CA PHE A 209 4.41 20.21 -4.58
C PHE A 209 4.95 21.61 -4.29
N ILE A 210 4.13 22.53 -3.75
CA ILE A 210 4.58 23.87 -3.39
C ILE A 210 5.74 23.81 -2.38
N VAL A 211 5.59 23.00 -1.31
CA VAL A 211 6.63 22.88 -0.29
C VAL A 211 7.85 22.15 -0.86
N MET A 212 7.64 21.11 -1.67
CA MET A 212 8.72 20.37 -2.34
C MET A 212 9.61 21.32 -3.17
N PHE A 213 9.01 22.15 -4.02
CA PHE A 213 9.74 23.08 -4.88
C PHE A 213 10.34 24.29 -4.15
N LYS A 214 9.70 24.75 -3.07
CA LYS A 214 10.24 25.86 -2.26
C LYS A 214 11.36 25.44 -1.31
N LYS A 215 11.27 24.22 -0.76
CA LYS A 215 12.20 23.76 0.30
C LYS A 215 13.42 23.03 -0.28
N TYR A 216 13.29 22.41 -1.47
CA TYR A 216 14.32 21.55 -2.03
C TYR A 216 14.67 21.93 -3.46
N ASP A 217 15.73 22.73 -3.65
CA ASP A 217 16.22 23.14 -4.98
C ASP A 217 16.57 21.94 -5.87
N LEU A 218 16.97 20.81 -5.25
CA LEU A 218 17.25 19.54 -5.94
C LEU A 218 16.05 18.93 -6.66
N LEU A 219 14.82 19.23 -6.19
CA LEU A 219 13.58 18.75 -6.79
C LEU A 219 12.87 19.82 -7.64
N ARG A 220 13.39 21.06 -7.59
CA ARG A 220 12.85 22.17 -8.38
C ARG A 220 13.23 22.02 -9.84
N THR A 221 12.22 21.76 -10.68
CA THR A 221 12.40 21.59 -12.12
C THR A 221 12.43 22.92 -12.84
N SER A 222 13.21 22.99 -13.92
CA SER A 222 13.27 24.09 -14.91
C SER A 222 12.70 23.61 -16.25
N ARG A 223 12.50 24.51 -17.21
CA ARG A 223 12.04 24.14 -18.57
C ARG A 223 12.99 23.15 -19.27
N GLU A 224 14.26 23.24 -18.99
CA GLU A 224 15.31 22.35 -19.55
C GLU A 224 15.18 20.91 -19.07
N ASP A 225 14.53 20.66 -17.93
CA ASP A 225 14.36 19.31 -17.38
C ASP A 225 13.21 18.54 -18.04
N TYR A 226 12.34 19.23 -18.82
CA TYR A 226 11.16 18.66 -19.48
C TYR A 226 11.46 18.22 -20.93
N TYR A 227 12.56 17.49 -21.13
CA TYR A 227 12.83 16.88 -22.42
C TYR A 227 12.31 15.44 -22.51
N MET A 228 12.02 15.00 -23.74
CA MET A 228 11.49 13.66 -23.97
C MET A 228 12.65 12.65 -23.99
N ASP A 229 12.70 11.82 -22.96
CA ASP A 229 13.64 10.69 -22.83
C ASP A 229 12.86 9.38 -22.81
N TRP A 230 12.72 8.73 -23.96
CA TRP A 230 12.01 7.47 -24.07
C TRP A 230 12.61 6.35 -23.20
N SER A 231 13.93 6.35 -23.00
CA SER A 231 14.61 5.39 -22.12
C SER A 231 14.23 5.60 -20.66
N GLY A 232 14.28 6.85 -20.19
CA GLY A 232 13.87 7.22 -18.83
C GLY A 232 12.39 6.94 -18.58
N ILE A 233 11.52 7.33 -19.53
CA ILE A 233 10.07 7.03 -19.46
C ILE A 233 9.82 5.54 -19.34
N TRP A 234 10.43 4.73 -20.24
CA TRP A 234 10.24 3.27 -20.21
C TRP A 234 10.75 2.66 -18.90
N HIS A 235 11.90 3.11 -18.39
CA HIS A 235 12.43 2.67 -17.10
C HIS A 235 11.46 2.97 -15.95
N MET A 236 10.96 4.21 -15.86
CA MET A 236 10.04 4.63 -14.83
C MET A 236 8.73 3.85 -14.90
N LEU A 237 8.15 3.71 -16.10
CA LEU A 237 6.92 2.96 -16.31
C LEU A 237 7.11 1.46 -16.05
N SER A 238 8.24 0.88 -16.47
CA SER A 238 8.53 -0.55 -16.25
C SER A 238 8.56 -0.89 -14.76
N ILE A 239 9.26 -0.10 -13.94
CA ILE A 239 9.29 -0.30 -12.49
C ILE A 239 7.91 -0.05 -11.88
N GLY A 240 7.27 1.06 -12.26
CA GLY A 240 5.95 1.41 -11.78
C GLY A 240 4.90 0.35 -12.12
N LEU A 241 4.90 -0.16 -13.36
CA LEU A 241 3.97 -1.20 -13.80
C LEU A 241 4.19 -2.53 -13.04
N GLN A 242 5.43 -2.91 -12.79
CA GLN A 242 5.75 -4.11 -12.00
C GLN A 242 5.22 -3.99 -10.56
N MET A 243 5.34 -2.80 -9.95
CA MET A 243 4.77 -2.52 -8.64
C MET A 243 3.24 -2.50 -8.67
N ALA A 244 2.65 -1.88 -9.69
CA ALA A 244 1.21 -1.81 -9.88
C ALA A 244 0.58 -3.19 -10.06
N LEU A 245 1.17 -4.03 -10.92
CA LEU A 245 0.71 -5.42 -11.13
C LEU A 245 0.80 -6.24 -9.84
N ASN A 246 1.81 -6.02 -9.02
CA ASN A 246 1.90 -6.68 -7.72
C ASN A 246 0.70 -6.34 -6.82
N TYR A 247 0.28 -5.06 -6.74
CA TYR A 247 -0.94 -4.67 -6.01
C TYR A 247 -2.19 -5.34 -6.59
N SER A 248 -2.34 -5.36 -7.92
CA SER A 248 -3.48 -6.00 -8.58
C SER A 248 -3.56 -7.50 -8.31
N ILE A 249 -2.42 -8.20 -8.40
CA ILE A 249 -2.34 -9.64 -8.12
C ILE A 249 -2.69 -9.93 -6.66
N THR A 250 -2.20 -9.10 -5.73
CA THR A 250 -2.55 -9.21 -4.32
C THR A 250 -4.04 -8.99 -4.08
N ALA A 251 -4.65 -8.00 -4.77
CA ALA A 251 -6.09 -7.75 -4.71
C ALA A 251 -6.90 -8.98 -5.16
N ILE A 252 -6.54 -9.59 -6.29
CA ILE A 252 -7.18 -10.81 -6.78
C ILE A 252 -7.03 -11.95 -5.76
N GLY A 253 -5.84 -12.09 -5.17
CA GLY A 253 -5.58 -13.10 -4.15
C GLY A 253 -6.46 -12.94 -2.90
N THR A 254 -6.68 -11.72 -2.44
CA THR A 254 -7.58 -11.44 -1.30
C THR A 254 -9.04 -11.71 -1.65
N MET A 255 -9.48 -11.45 -2.89
CA MET A 255 -10.83 -11.80 -3.35
C MET A 255 -11.05 -13.31 -3.36
N ILE A 256 -10.09 -14.10 -3.85
CA ILE A 256 -10.18 -15.57 -3.85
C ILE A 256 -10.25 -16.11 -2.42
N PHE A 257 -9.44 -15.55 -1.52
CA PHE A 257 -9.47 -15.94 -0.12
C PHE A 257 -10.83 -15.61 0.52
N GLN A 258 -11.36 -14.41 0.29
CA GLN A 258 -12.67 -14.00 0.80
C GLN A 258 -13.79 -14.90 0.27
N ALA A 259 -13.75 -15.26 -1.03
CA ALA A 259 -14.71 -16.18 -1.62
C ALA A 259 -14.68 -17.56 -0.94
N ALA A 260 -13.50 -18.05 -0.60
CA ALA A 260 -13.34 -19.31 0.14
C ALA A 260 -13.89 -19.26 1.57
N VAL A 261 -13.73 -18.11 2.26
CA VAL A 261 -14.30 -17.90 3.58
C VAL A 261 -15.83 -17.80 3.54
N ASN A 262 -16.39 -17.18 2.50
CA ASN A 262 -17.84 -16.98 2.37
C ASN A 262 -18.65 -18.29 2.34
N VAL A 263 -18.03 -19.41 1.94
CA VAL A 263 -18.68 -20.75 1.92
C VAL A 263 -19.09 -21.22 3.33
N PHE A 264 -18.43 -20.71 4.39
CA PHE A 264 -18.67 -21.13 5.76
C PHE A 264 -19.79 -20.37 6.48
N GLY A 265 -20.50 -19.50 5.78
CA GLY A 265 -21.66 -18.76 6.27
C GLY A 265 -21.32 -17.43 6.93
N SER A 266 -22.36 -16.62 7.16
CA SER A 266 -22.25 -15.22 7.57
C SER A 266 -21.54 -15.01 8.91
N GLN A 267 -21.72 -15.91 9.87
CA GLN A 267 -21.08 -15.83 11.17
C GLN A 267 -19.55 -15.95 11.06
N VAL A 268 -19.06 -16.95 10.30
CA VAL A 268 -17.62 -17.13 10.08
C VAL A 268 -17.04 -15.97 9.29
N VAL A 269 -17.77 -15.46 8.31
CA VAL A 269 -17.37 -14.28 7.52
C VAL A 269 -17.21 -13.04 8.40
N ALA A 270 -18.15 -12.80 9.31
CA ALA A 270 -18.09 -11.68 10.26
C ALA A 270 -16.89 -11.81 11.21
N ALA A 271 -16.68 -13.00 11.79
CA ALA A 271 -15.55 -13.28 12.66
C ALA A 271 -14.18 -13.12 11.92
N PHE A 272 -14.08 -13.67 10.71
CA PHE A 272 -12.89 -13.50 9.85
C PHE A 272 -12.64 -12.03 9.49
N THR A 273 -13.69 -11.30 9.14
CA THR A 273 -13.56 -9.87 8.79
C THR A 273 -13.03 -9.05 9.96
N ALA A 274 -13.54 -9.29 11.17
CA ALA A 274 -13.04 -8.66 12.39
C ALA A 274 -11.56 -9.02 12.64
N ALA A 275 -11.21 -10.31 12.54
CA ALA A 275 -9.85 -10.79 12.69
C ALA A 275 -8.89 -10.17 11.66
N SER A 276 -9.30 -10.06 10.39
CA SER A 276 -8.53 -9.42 9.33
C SER A 276 -8.27 -7.94 9.61
N LYS A 277 -9.24 -7.20 10.15
CA LYS A 277 -9.05 -5.79 10.56
C LYS A 277 -8.01 -5.68 11.68
N VAL A 278 -8.09 -6.55 12.68
CA VAL A 278 -7.09 -6.61 13.77
C VAL A 278 -5.70 -6.90 13.20
N SER A 279 -5.58 -7.94 12.37
CA SER A 279 -4.30 -8.33 11.75
C SER A 279 -3.72 -7.22 10.86
N ASN A 280 -4.55 -6.51 10.10
CA ASN A 280 -4.12 -5.37 9.28
C ASN A 280 -3.52 -4.24 10.13
N ILE A 281 -4.10 -3.93 11.29
CA ILE A 281 -3.55 -2.93 12.22
C ILE A 281 -2.20 -3.41 12.77
N ALA A 282 -2.12 -4.66 13.21
CA ALA A 282 -0.90 -5.24 13.79
C ALA A 282 0.27 -5.27 12.78
N THR A 283 -0.02 -5.48 11.50
CA THR A 283 1.00 -5.62 10.44
C THR A 283 1.42 -4.31 9.78
N GLN A 284 0.88 -3.14 10.14
CA GLN A 284 1.21 -1.84 9.50
C GLN A 284 2.69 -1.45 9.57
N THR A 285 3.45 -2.02 10.50
CA THR A 285 4.90 -1.83 10.55
C THR A 285 5.63 -2.42 9.35
N MET A 286 5.09 -3.49 8.74
CA MET A 286 5.75 -4.24 7.66
C MET A 286 5.78 -3.49 6.32
N PRO A 287 4.65 -2.97 5.76
CA PRO A 287 4.69 -2.16 4.55
C PRO A 287 5.50 -0.87 4.75
N THR A 288 5.51 -0.33 5.96
CA THR A 288 6.34 0.82 6.34
C THR A 288 7.83 0.50 6.19
N LEU A 289 8.27 -0.64 6.72
CA LEU A 289 9.65 -1.11 6.59
C LEU A 289 10.00 -1.39 5.12
N GLY A 290 9.05 -1.93 4.34
CA GLY A 290 9.21 -2.11 2.90
C GLY A 290 9.52 -0.80 2.18
N THR A 291 8.77 0.26 2.46
CA THR A 291 9.01 1.60 1.89
C THR A 291 10.40 2.13 2.25
N ALA A 292 10.83 1.94 3.50
CA ALA A 292 12.16 2.33 3.96
C ALA A 292 13.26 1.52 3.27
N ALA A 293 13.08 0.21 3.10
CA ALA A 293 14.00 -0.68 2.40
C ALA A 293 14.16 -0.28 0.93
N ALA A 294 13.07 0.02 0.22
CA ALA A 294 13.10 0.48 -1.17
C ALA A 294 13.91 1.77 -1.33
N THR A 295 13.63 2.78 -0.49
CA THR A 295 14.33 4.05 -0.52
C THR A 295 15.81 3.89 -0.16
N TYR A 296 16.12 3.12 0.89
CA TYR A 296 17.48 2.84 1.32
C TYR A 296 18.29 2.13 0.23
N CYS A 297 17.74 1.06 -0.34
CA CYS A 297 18.37 0.31 -1.42
C CYS A 297 18.56 1.18 -2.66
N GLY A 298 17.55 1.97 -3.03
CA GLY A 298 17.60 2.88 -4.17
C GLY A 298 18.72 3.91 -4.05
N GLN A 299 18.82 4.63 -2.93
CA GLN A 299 19.87 5.61 -2.71
C GLN A 299 21.26 4.98 -2.69
N ASN A 300 21.45 3.83 -2.02
CA ASN A 300 22.74 3.17 -1.93
C ASN A 300 23.15 2.51 -3.26
N LEU A 301 22.20 2.01 -4.07
CA LEU A 301 22.46 1.53 -5.41
C LEU A 301 22.94 2.68 -6.32
N GLY A 302 22.23 3.82 -6.29
CA GLY A 302 22.64 5.00 -7.04
C GLY A 302 24.03 5.50 -6.67
N ALA A 303 24.40 5.41 -5.39
CA ALA A 303 25.72 5.76 -4.88
C ALA A 303 26.80 4.69 -5.13
N GLY A 304 26.47 3.53 -5.72
CA GLY A 304 27.39 2.41 -5.91
C GLY A 304 27.83 1.73 -4.61
N ARG A 305 27.11 1.97 -3.49
CA ARG A 305 27.49 1.49 -2.14
C ARG A 305 26.87 0.12 -1.84
N TYR A 306 27.31 -0.91 -2.55
CA TYR A 306 26.84 -2.28 -2.37
C TYR A 306 27.08 -2.83 -0.95
N ASP A 307 28.22 -2.47 -0.34
CA ASP A 307 28.53 -2.79 1.06
C ASP A 307 27.43 -2.36 2.03
N ARG A 308 26.87 -1.18 1.77
CA ARG A 308 25.78 -0.64 2.59
C ARG A 308 24.45 -1.30 2.31
N ILE A 309 24.17 -1.66 1.06
CA ILE A 309 22.96 -2.42 0.72
C ILE A 309 22.93 -3.73 1.50
N PHE A 310 24.03 -4.48 1.52
CA PHE A 310 24.11 -5.74 2.25
C PHE A 310 23.92 -5.55 3.76
N LYS A 311 24.58 -4.55 4.36
CA LYS A 311 24.40 -4.21 5.78
C LYS A 311 22.98 -3.74 6.09
N GLY A 312 22.38 -2.94 5.20
CA GLY A 312 21.02 -2.42 5.38
C GLY A 312 19.95 -3.51 5.28
N MET A 313 20.05 -4.41 4.31
CA MET A 313 19.10 -5.52 4.17
C MET A 313 19.25 -6.53 5.33
N LYS A 314 20.48 -6.74 5.84
CA LYS A 314 20.67 -7.49 7.09
C LYS A 314 20.00 -6.80 8.29
N SER A 315 20.09 -5.48 8.37
CA SER A 315 19.38 -4.70 9.40
C SER A 315 17.85 -4.82 9.24
N CYS A 316 17.33 -4.73 8.01
CA CYS A 316 15.92 -4.97 7.73
C CYS A 316 15.47 -6.36 8.19
N PHE A 317 16.27 -7.39 7.97
CA PHE A 317 15.96 -8.75 8.41
C PHE A 317 15.73 -8.83 9.94
N PHE A 318 16.61 -8.20 10.73
CA PHE A 318 16.42 -8.14 12.19
C PHE A 318 15.23 -7.30 12.63
N ILE A 319 14.99 -6.17 11.94
CA ILE A 319 13.80 -5.34 12.21
C ILE A 319 12.53 -6.13 11.89
N CYS A 320 12.53 -6.95 10.81
CA CYS A 320 11.42 -7.84 10.47
C CYS A 320 11.07 -8.81 11.60
N ILE A 321 12.09 -9.38 12.28
CA ILE A 321 11.85 -10.24 13.44
C ILE A 321 11.09 -9.47 14.53
N GLY A 322 11.55 -8.26 14.86
CA GLY A 322 10.87 -7.40 15.84
C GLY A 322 9.43 -7.06 15.43
N CYS A 323 9.21 -6.68 14.17
CA CYS A 323 7.87 -6.40 13.63
C CYS A 323 6.96 -7.63 13.67
N ALA A 324 7.49 -8.81 13.32
CA ALA A 324 6.73 -10.07 13.33
C ALA A 324 6.32 -10.46 14.76
N VAL A 325 7.25 -10.37 15.71
CA VAL A 325 6.96 -10.65 17.13
C VAL A 325 5.92 -9.68 17.67
N LEU A 326 6.06 -8.38 17.37
CA LEU A 326 5.09 -7.37 17.80
C LEU A 326 3.70 -7.64 17.21
N ALA A 327 3.60 -7.92 15.91
CA ALA A 327 2.33 -8.23 15.25
C ALA A 327 1.69 -9.51 15.80
N ALA A 328 2.48 -10.56 16.03
CA ALA A 328 2.00 -11.80 16.66
C ALA A 328 1.51 -11.56 18.09
N ALA A 329 2.23 -10.77 18.88
CA ALA A 329 1.82 -10.40 20.24
C ALA A 329 0.50 -9.61 20.22
N ILE A 330 0.35 -8.62 19.34
CA ILE A 330 -0.90 -7.87 19.19
C ILE A 330 -2.05 -8.83 18.83
N ASN A 331 -1.87 -9.68 17.83
CA ASN A 331 -2.89 -10.62 17.39
C ASN A 331 -3.31 -11.60 18.50
N CYS A 332 -2.37 -12.14 19.26
CA CYS A 332 -2.64 -13.16 20.27
C CYS A 332 -3.17 -12.58 21.59
N PHE A 333 -2.62 -11.46 22.06
CA PHE A 333 -2.93 -10.92 23.39
C PHE A 333 -3.94 -9.76 23.33
N VAL A 334 -3.87 -8.90 22.33
CA VAL A 334 -4.77 -7.74 22.18
C VAL A 334 -5.95 -8.07 21.27
N GLY A 335 -5.75 -8.97 20.31
CA GLY A 335 -6.76 -9.38 19.33
C GLY A 335 -8.12 -9.76 19.92
N PRO A 336 -8.21 -10.59 20.98
CA PRO A 336 -9.50 -10.94 21.60
C PRO A 336 -10.33 -9.73 22.03
N TYR A 337 -9.68 -8.71 22.59
CA TYR A 337 -10.33 -7.47 23.00
C TYR A 337 -10.73 -6.59 21.81
N MET A 338 -9.87 -6.53 20.78
CA MET A 338 -10.13 -5.73 19.58
C MET A 338 -11.28 -6.31 18.73
N ILE A 339 -11.51 -7.62 18.72
CA ILE A 339 -12.64 -8.25 18.02
C ILE A 339 -13.96 -7.63 18.47
N GLY A 340 -14.11 -7.35 19.76
CA GLY A 340 -15.30 -6.69 20.32
C GLY A 340 -15.56 -5.26 19.82
N TRP A 341 -14.55 -4.60 19.20
CA TRP A 341 -14.74 -3.30 18.56
C TRP A 341 -15.46 -3.41 17.21
N PHE A 342 -15.39 -4.59 16.57
CA PHE A 342 -15.91 -4.82 15.22
C PHE A 342 -17.20 -5.66 15.22
N ILE A 343 -17.43 -6.45 16.27
CA ILE A 343 -18.63 -7.30 16.41
C ILE A 343 -19.37 -6.86 17.67
N THR A 344 -20.61 -6.38 17.51
CA THR A 344 -21.47 -6.03 18.64
C THR A 344 -21.91 -7.29 19.36
N SER A 345 -21.56 -7.44 20.63
CA SER A 345 -21.88 -8.61 21.47
C SER A 345 -21.38 -9.94 20.85
N PRO A 346 -20.04 -10.11 20.66
CA PRO A 346 -19.50 -11.29 20.01
C PRO A 346 -19.80 -12.54 20.85
N THR A 347 -20.26 -13.61 20.21
CA THR A 347 -20.42 -14.90 20.84
C THR A 347 -19.08 -15.59 21.07
N ALA A 348 -19.03 -16.60 21.94
CA ALA A 348 -17.83 -17.41 22.15
C ALA A 348 -17.37 -18.08 20.84
N THR A 349 -18.30 -18.46 19.97
CA THR A 349 -18.01 -19.04 18.64
C THR A 349 -17.36 -18.01 17.70
N ASP A 350 -17.81 -16.75 17.70
CA ASP A 350 -17.23 -15.69 16.88
C ASP A 350 -15.79 -15.41 17.29
N ILE A 351 -15.54 -15.32 18.60
CA ILE A 351 -14.20 -15.13 19.14
C ILE A 351 -13.30 -16.32 18.80
N ASP A 352 -13.78 -17.56 18.94
CA ASP A 352 -13.02 -18.77 18.61
C ASP A 352 -12.64 -18.81 17.12
N CYS A 353 -13.59 -18.56 16.21
CA CYS A 353 -13.34 -18.51 14.77
C CYS A 353 -12.32 -17.41 14.40
N ALA A 354 -12.46 -16.20 14.95
CA ALA A 354 -11.55 -15.10 14.73
C ALA A 354 -10.14 -15.43 15.26
N MET A 355 -10.06 -16.01 16.47
CA MET A 355 -8.78 -16.36 17.10
C MET A 355 -8.08 -17.52 16.41
N LYS A 356 -8.78 -18.47 15.77
CA LYS A 356 -8.18 -19.50 14.93
C LYS A 356 -7.38 -18.87 13.80
N TYR A 357 -7.96 -17.93 13.08
CA TYR A 357 -7.23 -17.21 12.02
C TYR A 357 -6.04 -16.42 12.59
N LEU A 358 -6.26 -15.60 13.64
CA LEU A 358 -5.19 -14.76 14.21
C LEU A 358 -4.02 -15.59 14.74
N LYS A 359 -4.27 -16.71 15.42
CA LYS A 359 -3.22 -17.61 15.93
C LYS A 359 -2.43 -18.25 14.79
N ILE A 360 -3.11 -18.78 13.76
CA ILE A 360 -2.46 -19.38 12.60
C ILE A 360 -1.61 -18.31 11.88
N ALA A 361 -2.16 -17.14 11.58
CA ALA A 361 -1.44 -16.04 10.96
C ALA A 361 -0.22 -15.61 11.78
N SER A 362 -0.33 -15.58 13.11
CA SER A 362 0.75 -15.13 14.02
C SER A 362 2.01 -15.99 13.93
N VAL A 363 1.89 -17.30 13.75
CA VAL A 363 3.02 -18.20 13.55
C VAL A 363 3.81 -17.85 12.28
N PHE A 364 3.15 -17.31 11.26
CA PHE A 364 3.74 -16.99 9.96
C PHE A 364 3.97 -15.49 9.73
N MET A 365 3.94 -14.67 10.76
CA MET A 365 4.20 -13.23 10.67
C MET A 365 5.62 -12.91 10.16
N LEU A 366 6.59 -13.77 10.47
CA LEU A 366 7.97 -13.57 10.02
C LEU A 366 8.13 -13.73 8.50
N PRO A 367 7.63 -14.79 7.84
CA PRO A 367 7.55 -14.85 6.39
C PRO A 367 6.86 -13.65 5.75
N LEU A 368 5.77 -13.15 6.32
CA LEU A 368 5.09 -11.94 5.83
C LEU A 368 6.00 -10.70 5.92
N ALA A 369 6.70 -10.52 7.03
CA ALA A 369 7.65 -9.41 7.20
C ALA A 369 8.80 -9.49 6.18
N TRP A 370 9.30 -10.69 5.86
CA TRP A 370 10.30 -10.90 4.81
C TRP A 370 9.79 -10.47 3.44
N ILE A 371 8.54 -10.78 3.10
CA ILE A 371 7.94 -10.37 1.83
C ILE A 371 8.05 -8.85 1.69
N PHE A 372 7.59 -8.09 2.69
CA PHE A 372 7.63 -6.63 2.60
C PHE A 372 9.06 -6.08 2.48
N ALA A 373 10.01 -6.57 3.27
CA ALA A 373 11.38 -6.08 3.25
C ALA A 373 12.11 -6.43 1.95
N TYR A 374 12.09 -7.71 1.55
CA TYR A 374 12.86 -8.17 0.39
C TYR A 374 12.21 -7.82 -0.93
N ARG A 375 10.88 -7.86 -1.03
CA ARG A 375 10.13 -7.41 -2.22
C ARG A 375 10.46 -5.96 -2.54
N ASN A 376 10.26 -5.07 -1.57
CA ASN A 376 10.51 -3.64 -1.76
C ASN A 376 12.02 -3.32 -1.86
N GLY A 377 12.88 -4.03 -1.14
CA GLY A 377 14.32 -3.93 -1.29
C GLY A 377 14.78 -4.26 -2.71
N LEU A 378 14.32 -5.36 -3.30
CA LEU A 378 14.60 -5.75 -4.68
C LEU A 378 14.02 -4.74 -5.70
N GLN A 379 12.84 -4.19 -5.45
CA GLN A 379 12.29 -3.09 -6.26
C GLN A 379 13.20 -1.86 -6.20
N GLY A 380 13.69 -1.49 -5.02
CA GLY A 380 14.68 -0.43 -4.84
C GLY A 380 16.02 -0.71 -5.53
N LEU A 381 16.35 -1.97 -5.76
CA LEU A 381 17.53 -2.41 -6.52
C LEU A 381 17.28 -2.51 -8.04
N ASN A 382 16.18 -1.99 -8.54
CA ASN A 382 15.76 -2.09 -9.94
C ASN A 382 15.64 -3.56 -10.43
N LYS A 383 15.21 -4.46 -9.54
CA LYS A 383 14.97 -5.87 -9.83
C LYS A 383 13.48 -6.20 -9.71
N GLY A 384 12.64 -5.35 -10.30
CA GLY A 384 11.19 -5.41 -10.12
C GLY A 384 10.50 -6.64 -10.74
N LEU A 385 11.11 -7.34 -11.69
CA LEU A 385 10.54 -8.55 -12.29
C LEU A 385 10.31 -9.65 -11.24
N VAL A 386 11.28 -9.91 -10.37
CA VAL A 386 11.13 -10.95 -9.33
C VAL A 386 10.07 -10.59 -8.29
N PRO A 387 10.02 -9.36 -7.75
CA PRO A 387 8.87 -8.88 -6.98
C PRO A 387 7.52 -9.07 -7.65
N MET A 388 7.40 -8.81 -8.95
CA MET A 388 6.17 -9.04 -9.70
C MET A 388 5.81 -10.54 -9.75
N LEU A 389 6.76 -11.40 -10.11
CA LEU A 389 6.58 -12.86 -10.12
C LEU A 389 6.28 -13.41 -8.73
N SER A 390 6.80 -12.79 -7.68
CA SER A 390 6.48 -13.16 -6.29
C SER A 390 5.00 -12.96 -5.96
N GLY A 391 4.34 -11.95 -6.54
CA GLY A 391 2.90 -11.78 -6.43
C GLY A 391 2.13 -12.94 -7.09
N VAL A 392 2.57 -13.37 -8.28
CA VAL A 392 1.96 -14.54 -8.94
C VAL A 392 2.16 -15.81 -8.10
N MET A 393 3.34 -16.00 -7.54
CA MET A 393 3.64 -17.13 -6.63
C MET A 393 2.71 -17.11 -5.40
N GLU A 394 2.50 -15.92 -4.82
CA GLU A 394 1.58 -15.72 -3.68
C GLU A 394 0.15 -16.10 -4.03
N LEU A 395 -0.33 -15.66 -5.20
CA LEU A 395 -1.66 -15.99 -5.71
C LEU A 395 -1.85 -17.49 -5.92
N VAL A 396 -0.91 -18.12 -6.64
CA VAL A 396 -0.96 -19.55 -6.97
C VAL A 396 -0.86 -20.41 -5.71
N SER A 397 0.05 -20.08 -4.79
CA SER A 397 0.21 -20.82 -3.54
C SER A 397 -1.03 -20.71 -2.65
N ARG A 398 -1.65 -19.54 -2.58
CA ARG A 398 -2.91 -19.33 -1.86
C ARG A 398 -4.04 -20.18 -2.46
N TRP A 399 -4.17 -20.19 -3.77
CA TRP A 399 -5.19 -20.95 -4.47
C TRP A 399 -5.01 -22.46 -4.27
N ILE A 400 -3.78 -22.97 -4.43
CA ILE A 400 -3.45 -24.39 -4.19
C ILE A 400 -3.76 -24.77 -2.73
N ALA A 401 -3.37 -23.93 -1.76
CA ALA A 401 -3.62 -24.20 -0.35
C ALA A 401 -5.14 -24.27 -0.05
N ILE A 402 -5.94 -23.36 -0.61
CA ILE A 402 -7.39 -23.40 -0.48
C ILE A 402 -7.95 -24.72 -1.04
N LEU A 403 -7.58 -25.11 -2.26
CA LEU A 403 -8.08 -26.34 -2.90
C LEU A 403 -7.68 -27.60 -2.13
N ALA A 404 -6.45 -27.66 -1.63
CA ALA A 404 -5.91 -28.82 -0.95
C ALA A 404 -6.42 -28.95 0.51
N LEU A 405 -6.55 -27.83 1.22
CA LEU A 405 -6.78 -27.85 2.67
C LEU A 405 -8.22 -27.54 3.08
N SER A 406 -9.04 -26.89 2.21
CA SER A 406 -10.43 -26.54 2.57
C SER A 406 -11.32 -27.76 2.77
N LYS A 407 -11.19 -28.81 1.96
CA LYS A 407 -11.98 -30.05 2.09
C LYS A 407 -11.65 -30.84 3.37
N PRO A 408 -10.36 -31.18 3.66
CA PRO A 408 -10.04 -31.99 4.83
C PRO A 408 -10.13 -31.24 6.17
N PHE A 409 -9.87 -29.92 6.19
CA PHE A 409 -9.76 -29.15 7.43
C PHE A 409 -10.79 -28.01 7.57
N GLY A 410 -11.70 -27.88 6.60
CA GLY A 410 -12.74 -26.84 6.65
C GLY A 410 -12.19 -25.42 6.76
N TYR A 411 -12.75 -24.58 7.64
CA TYR A 411 -12.33 -23.20 7.85
C TYR A 411 -10.85 -23.07 8.27
N ILE A 412 -10.37 -23.99 9.12
CA ILE A 412 -8.94 -23.99 9.52
C ILE A 412 -8.04 -24.18 8.31
N GLY A 413 -8.40 -25.07 7.37
CA GLY A 413 -7.69 -25.27 6.11
C GLY A 413 -7.60 -24.00 5.27
N VAL A 414 -8.69 -23.24 5.19
CA VAL A 414 -8.68 -21.93 4.50
C VAL A 414 -7.78 -20.93 5.22
N CYS A 415 -7.74 -20.91 6.56
CA CYS A 415 -6.85 -20.02 7.32
C CYS A 415 -5.35 -20.26 7.03
N PHE A 416 -4.95 -21.45 6.57
CA PHE A 416 -3.57 -21.73 6.15
C PHE A 416 -3.21 -21.22 4.76
N ALA A 417 -4.16 -20.70 3.99
CA ALA A 417 -3.90 -20.23 2.63
C ALA A 417 -2.98 -19.01 2.58
N ASP A 418 -3.17 -18.02 3.46
CA ASP A 418 -2.29 -16.87 3.60
C ASP A 418 -0.88 -17.28 4.09
N PRO A 419 -0.73 -18.04 5.19
CA PRO A 419 0.55 -18.61 5.63
C PRO A 419 1.33 -19.36 4.55
N ALA A 420 0.67 -20.21 3.78
CA ALA A 420 1.31 -20.95 2.68
C ALA A 420 1.85 -20.00 1.60
N ALA A 421 1.06 -18.99 1.23
CA ALA A 421 1.46 -17.97 0.29
C ALA A 421 2.64 -17.13 0.82
N TRP A 422 2.61 -16.74 2.09
CA TRP A 422 3.70 -15.96 2.70
C TRP A 422 5.00 -16.75 2.80
N LEU A 423 4.93 -18.02 3.16
CA LEU A 423 6.11 -18.88 3.29
C LEU A 423 6.80 -19.09 1.94
N THR A 424 6.04 -19.51 0.93
CA THR A 424 6.58 -19.78 -0.41
C THR A 424 7.16 -18.53 -1.06
N THR A 425 6.43 -17.41 -0.97
CA THR A 425 6.86 -16.12 -1.51
C THR A 425 8.04 -15.53 -0.74
N GLY A 426 8.03 -15.61 0.58
CA GLY A 426 9.14 -15.15 1.43
C GLY A 426 10.44 -15.87 1.12
N ILE A 427 10.40 -17.20 0.98
CA ILE A 427 11.57 -18.02 0.61
C ILE A 427 12.08 -17.62 -0.78
N LEU A 428 11.19 -17.49 -1.78
CA LEU A 428 11.59 -17.07 -3.14
C LEU A 428 12.33 -15.74 -3.13
N LEU A 429 11.80 -14.74 -2.42
CA LEU A 429 12.39 -13.40 -2.37
C LEU A 429 13.73 -13.38 -1.64
N ILE A 430 13.85 -14.10 -0.53
CA ILE A 430 15.10 -14.22 0.22
C ILE A 430 16.16 -14.91 -0.63
N VAL A 431 15.86 -16.07 -1.22
CA VAL A 431 16.81 -16.80 -2.08
C VAL A 431 17.27 -15.92 -3.24
N THR A 432 16.33 -15.22 -3.90
CA THR A 432 16.67 -14.32 -5.01
C THR A 432 17.59 -13.19 -4.55
N TYR A 433 17.32 -12.58 -3.40
CA TYR A 433 18.15 -11.51 -2.87
C TYR A 433 19.56 -12.01 -2.56
N TYR A 434 19.72 -13.13 -1.87
CA TYR A 434 21.04 -13.67 -1.53
C TYR A 434 21.82 -14.16 -2.76
N VAL A 435 21.16 -14.74 -3.76
CA VAL A 435 21.80 -15.06 -5.05
C VAL A 435 22.31 -13.80 -5.73
N TRP A 436 21.53 -12.72 -5.74
CA TRP A 436 21.96 -11.43 -6.25
C TRP A 436 23.14 -10.87 -5.43
N GLU A 437 23.06 -10.89 -4.11
CA GLU A 437 24.12 -10.43 -3.21
C GLU A 437 25.44 -11.17 -3.47
N MET A 438 25.41 -12.50 -3.57
CA MET A 438 26.60 -13.31 -3.86
C MET A 438 27.25 -12.94 -5.21
N ARG A 439 26.41 -12.71 -6.24
CA ARG A 439 26.91 -12.27 -7.57
C ARG A 439 27.55 -10.89 -7.49
N MET A 440 26.99 -9.98 -6.73
CA MET A 440 27.53 -8.62 -6.58
C MET A 440 28.81 -8.61 -5.76
N ARG A 441 28.91 -9.42 -4.70
CA ARG A 441 30.15 -9.55 -3.91
C ARG A 441 31.33 -10.00 -4.78
N LYS A 442 31.11 -10.98 -5.68
CA LYS A 442 32.13 -11.44 -6.63
C LYS A 442 32.54 -10.40 -7.68
N LYS A 443 31.70 -9.38 -7.95
CA LYS A 443 32.01 -8.30 -8.90
C LYS A 443 32.74 -7.11 -8.26
N VAL A 444 32.62 -6.97 -6.96
CA VAL A 444 33.21 -5.85 -6.20
C VAL A 444 34.56 -6.24 -5.59
N GLN A 445 34.85 -7.53 -5.46
CA GLN A 445 36.20 -8.09 -5.23
C GLN A 445 37.00 -8.08 -6.54
#